data_5e5db44180fe6171351ddbbca2e1a669
#
_entry.id   5e5db44180fe6171351ddbbca2e1a669
#
_cell.length_a   1.000
_cell.length_b   1.000
_cell.length_c   1.000
_cell.angle_alpha   90.00
_cell.angle_beta   90.00
_cell.angle_gamma   90.00
#
_symmetry.space_group_name_H-M   'P 1'
#
loop_
_entity.id
_entity.type
_entity.pdbx_description
1 polymer ?
#
loop_
_entity_poly.entity_id
_entity_poly.type
_entity_poly.pdbx_seq_one_letter_code
_entity_poly.pdbx_strand_id
1 'polypeptide(L)'
;MNLYAIVLAVIVAVLLFVSVSQLRKVKTKADYLVAGRTLPWYVLVFTLLSSWIGSGSLFGGAENAFKNGFSALWQAAGGWAGLLVIVFVAPRARKFAQFTIPDLLETRYNTTARVLSTIAILFAYTAITSYQFRGGGDILHLAYGIDRNVGMYIIAGFVIIFTAIAGMASVAYL
;
A
#
# COMPACT_ATOMS: atom_id res chain seq x y z
N MET A 1 27.34 -2.16 -15.05
CA MET A 1 26.19 -1.95 -14.16
C MET A 1 24.97 -1.91 -15.07
N ASN A 2 24.04 -2.83 -14.91
CA ASN A 2 22.89 -2.93 -15.81
C ASN A 2 22.01 -1.69 -15.68
N LEU A 3 21.45 -1.19 -16.79
CA LEU A 3 20.54 -0.03 -16.82
C LEU A 3 19.43 -0.14 -15.75
N TYR A 4 18.88 -1.33 -15.57
CA TYR A 4 17.86 -1.62 -14.54
C TYR A 4 18.34 -1.34 -13.12
N ALA A 5 19.61 -1.68 -12.80
CA ALA A 5 20.18 -1.44 -11.50
C ALA A 5 20.37 0.05 -11.21
N ILE A 6 20.76 0.83 -12.21
CA ILE A 6 20.90 2.29 -12.09
C ILE A 6 19.50 2.91 -11.85
N VAL A 7 18.52 2.56 -12.65
CA VAL A 7 17.15 3.07 -12.51
C VAL A 7 16.59 2.75 -11.14
N LEU A 8 16.76 1.51 -10.66
CA LEU A 8 16.29 1.10 -9.34
C LEU A 8 16.99 1.89 -8.22
N ALA A 9 18.31 2.06 -8.31
CA ALA A 9 19.06 2.84 -7.33
C ALA A 9 18.61 4.31 -7.27
N VAL A 10 18.36 4.93 -8.42
CA VAL A 10 17.83 6.29 -8.50
C VAL A 10 16.45 6.38 -7.86
N ILE A 11 15.54 5.45 -8.18
CA ILE A 11 14.21 5.41 -7.57
C ILE A 11 14.33 5.30 -6.04
N VAL A 12 15.10 4.35 -5.53
CA VAL A 12 15.30 4.18 -4.07
C VAL A 12 15.87 5.44 -3.43
N ALA A 13 16.84 6.10 -4.07
CA ALA A 13 17.40 7.35 -3.57
C ALA A 13 16.35 8.48 -3.50
N VAL A 14 15.52 8.62 -4.52
CA VAL A 14 14.41 9.59 -4.54
C VAL A 14 13.40 9.29 -3.42
N LEU A 15 13.00 8.02 -3.26
CA LEU A 15 12.09 7.59 -2.21
C LEU A 15 12.63 7.93 -0.82
N LEU A 16 13.90 7.63 -0.56
CA LEU A 16 14.55 7.96 0.71
C LEU A 16 14.63 9.47 0.94
N PHE A 17 14.98 10.23 -0.08
CA PHE A 17 15.06 11.71 0.01
C PHE A 17 13.71 12.32 0.37
N VAL A 18 12.64 11.94 -0.34
CA VAL A 18 11.27 12.40 -0.06
C VAL A 18 10.85 12.01 1.35
N SER A 19 11.10 10.77 1.75
CA SER A 19 10.76 10.26 3.08
C SER A 19 11.42 11.06 4.19
N VAL A 20 12.73 11.26 4.11
CA VAL A 20 13.49 12.04 5.12
C VAL A 20 12.99 13.49 5.19
N SER A 21 12.63 14.08 4.05
CA SER A 21 12.09 15.45 4.01
C SER A 21 10.73 15.58 4.71
N GLN A 22 9.89 14.55 4.63
CA GLN A 22 8.58 14.54 5.27
C GLN A 22 8.61 14.16 6.77
N LEU A 23 9.60 13.38 7.20
CA LEU A 23 9.78 13.02 8.62
C LEU A 23 9.77 14.23 9.56
N ARG A 24 10.37 15.33 9.15
CA ARG A 24 10.45 16.55 9.94
C ARG A 24 9.09 17.22 10.18
N LYS A 25 8.05 16.82 9.45
CA LYS A 25 6.70 17.39 9.55
C LYS A 25 5.78 16.59 10.49
N VAL A 26 6.16 15.36 10.84
CA VAL A 26 5.37 14.49 11.72
C VAL A 26 5.58 14.89 13.17
N LYS A 27 4.56 15.48 13.81
CA LYS A 27 4.60 15.93 15.21
C LYS A 27 3.58 15.23 16.10
N THR A 28 2.48 14.76 15.55
CA THR A 28 1.37 14.18 16.30
C THR A 28 1.05 12.75 15.83
N LYS A 29 0.29 12.00 16.65
CA LYS A 29 -0.24 10.68 16.25
C LYS A 29 -1.12 10.77 15.00
N ALA A 30 -1.88 11.85 14.85
CA ALA A 30 -2.71 12.07 13.67
C ALA A 30 -1.85 12.33 12.42
N ASP A 31 -0.73 13.06 12.54
CA ASP A 31 0.20 13.24 11.41
C ASP A 31 0.80 11.89 10.98
N TYR A 32 1.17 11.05 11.94
CA TYR A 32 1.75 9.73 11.65
C TYR A 32 0.75 8.77 11.00
N LEU A 33 -0.49 8.67 11.53
CA LEU A 33 -1.47 7.67 11.11
C LEU A 33 -2.28 8.08 9.88
N VAL A 34 -2.63 9.36 9.74
CA VAL A 34 -3.53 9.87 8.70
C VAL A 34 -3.02 11.16 8.03
N ALA A 35 -1.73 11.44 8.12
CA ALA A 35 -1.10 12.63 7.57
C ALA A 35 -1.82 13.95 8.00
N GLY A 36 -2.28 14.01 9.25
CA GLY A 36 -3.03 15.16 9.78
C GLY A 36 -4.33 15.47 9.04
N ARG A 37 -4.77 14.61 8.11
CA ARG A 37 -5.91 14.82 7.19
C ARG A 37 -5.76 16.07 6.31
N THR A 38 -4.55 16.47 6.02
CA THR A 38 -4.22 17.70 5.26
C THR A 38 -3.72 17.42 3.84
N LEU A 39 -3.72 16.14 3.42
CA LEU A 39 -3.25 15.77 2.09
C LEU A 39 -4.16 16.38 1.01
N PRO A 40 -3.57 17.02 -0.02
CA PRO A 40 -4.33 17.54 -1.14
C PRO A 40 -4.95 16.40 -1.97
N TRP A 41 -6.06 16.68 -2.63
CA TRP A 41 -6.84 15.68 -3.34
C TRP A 41 -6.04 14.91 -4.40
N TYR A 42 -5.12 15.55 -5.10
CA TYR A 42 -4.28 14.90 -6.12
C TYR A 42 -3.32 13.88 -5.49
N VAL A 43 -2.73 14.19 -4.32
CA VAL A 43 -1.88 13.22 -3.59
C VAL A 43 -2.72 12.01 -3.18
N LEU A 44 -3.95 12.21 -2.69
CA LEU A 44 -4.85 11.11 -2.35
C LEU A 44 -5.19 10.23 -3.54
N VAL A 45 -5.43 10.83 -4.73
CA VAL A 45 -5.67 10.07 -5.96
C VAL A 45 -4.46 9.22 -6.33
N PHE A 46 -3.26 9.79 -6.34
CA PHE A 46 -2.05 9.03 -6.67
C PHE A 46 -1.72 7.97 -5.63
N THR A 47 -1.91 8.26 -4.33
CA THR A 47 -1.75 7.26 -3.26
C THR A 47 -2.74 6.10 -3.43
N LEU A 48 -3.99 6.39 -3.77
CA LEU A 48 -4.99 5.36 -4.03
C LEU A 48 -4.60 4.50 -5.24
N LEU A 49 -4.18 5.12 -6.34
CA LEU A 49 -3.70 4.41 -7.53
C LEU A 49 -2.49 3.52 -7.20
N SER A 50 -1.48 4.03 -6.50
CA SER A 50 -0.30 3.24 -6.14
C SER A 50 -0.63 2.08 -5.20
N SER A 51 -1.64 2.22 -4.34
CA SER A 51 -2.11 1.14 -3.48
C SER A 51 -2.77 -0.01 -4.26
N TRP A 52 -3.33 0.28 -5.44
CA TRP A 52 -3.91 -0.74 -6.33
C TRP A 52 -2.88 -1.38 -7.26
N ILE A 53 -1.83 -0.64 -7.64
CA ILE A 53 -0.77 -1.12 -8.53
C ILE A 53 0.31 -1.80 -7.67
N GLY A 54 0.18 -3.11 -7.50
CA GLY A 54 1.15 -3.92 -6.78
C GLY A 54 1.59 -5.13 -7.59
N SER A 55 2.48 -5.96 -7.05
CA SER A 55 2.95 -7.18 -7.71
C SER A 55 1.80 -8.11 -8.13
N GLY A 56 0.73 -8.19 -7.34
CA GLY A 56 -0.46 -8.97 -7.66
C GLY A 56 -1.20 -8.49 -8.90
N SER A 57 -1.38 -7.20 -9.06
CA SER A 57 -2.04 -6.62 -10.23
C SER A 57 -1.15 -6.64 -11.47
N LEU A 58 0.16 -6.38 -11.31
CA LEU A 58 1.10 -6.35 -12.44
C LEU A 58 1.42 -7.76 -12.94
N PHE A 59 1.90 -8.65 -12.08
CA PHE A 59 2.30 -10.00 -12.50
C PHE A 59 1.09 -10.94 -12.61
N GLY A 60 0.25 -11.01 -11.58
CA GLY A 60 -0.91 -11.89 -11.57
C GLY A 60 -2.00 -11.43 -12.56
N GLY A 61 -2.22 -10.14 -12.70
CA GLY A 61 -3.14 -9.58 -13.69
C GLY A 61 -2.67 -9.82 -15.12
N ALA A 62 -1.38 -9.62 -15.40
CA ALA A 62 -0.79 -9.90 -16.71
C ALA A 62 -0.86 -11.39 -17.05
N GLU A 63 -0.52 -12.28 -16.12
CA GLU A 63 -0.63 -13.72 -16.31
C GLU A 63 -2.07 -14.16 -16.58
N ASN A 64 -3.04 -13.62 -15.83
CA ASN A 64 -4.45 -13.90 -16.01
C ASN A 64 -4.94 -13.41 -17.39
N ALA A 65 -4.53 -12.22 -17.81
CA ALA A 65 -4.87 -11.69 -19.13
C ALA A 65 -4.27 -12.53 -20.27
N PHE A 66 -3.04 -13.02 -20.09
CA PHE A 66 -2.39 -13.90 -21.06
C PHE A 66 -3.11 -15.25 -21.20
N LYS A 67 -3.57 -15.84 -20.08
CA LYS A 67 -4.25 -17.15 -20.08
C LYS A 67 -5.71 -17.07 -20.52
N ASN A 68 -6.43 -16.03 -20.11
CA ASN A 68 -7.88 -15.94 -20.19
C ASN A 68 -8.37 -14.79 -21.10
N GLY A 69 -7.46 -14.02 -21.71
CA GLY A 69 -7.81 -12.93 -22.60
C GLY A 69 -8.70 -11.87 -21.92
N PHE A 70 -9.71 -11.40 -22.63
CA PHE A 70 -10.63 -10.36 -22.13
C PHE A 70 -11.40 -10.72 -20.87
N SER A 71 -11.59 -12.00 -20.57
CA SER A 71 -12.28 -12.42 -19.33
C SER A 71 -11.50 -12.04 -18.06
N ALA A 72 -10.20 -11.77 -18.16
CA ALA A 72 -9.41 -11.26 -17.04
C ALA A 72 -9.89 -9.88 -16.53
N LEU A 73 -10.59 -9.08 -17.34
CA LEU A 73 -11.17 -7.81 -16.92
C LEU A 73 -12.21 -7.96 -15.83
N TRP A 74 -12.88 -9.11 -15.72
CA TRP A 74 -13.83 -9.37 -14.64
C TRP A 74 -13.18 -9.37 -13.25
N GLN A 75 -11.89 -9.66 -13.17
CA GLN A 75 -11.13 -9.53 -11.92
C GLN A 75 -11.12 -8.07 -11.40
N ALA A 76 -11.00 -7.09 -12.30
CA ALA A 76 -11.01 -5.67 -11.95
C ALA A 76 -12.44 -5.11 -11.78
N ALA A 77 -13.43 -5.72 -12.42
CA ALA A 77 -14.81 -5.22 -12.44
C ALA A 77 -15.42 -5.08 -11.02
N GLY A 78 -15.15 -6.04 -10.13
CA GLY A 78 -15.56 -5.98 -8.73
C GLY A 78 -14.96 -4.78 -7.99
N GLY A 79 -13.70 -4.45 -8.27
CA GLY A 79 -13.02 -3.27 -7.73
C GLY A 79 -13.67 -1.97 -8.20
N TRP A 80 -14.00 -1.87 -9.48
CA TRP A 80 -14.69 -0.68 -10.04
C TRP A 80 -16.08 -0.48 -9.43
N ALA A 81 -16.86 -1.54 -9.33
CA ALA A 81 -18.17 -1.49 -8.66
C ALA A 81 -18.02 -1.08 -7.18
N GLY A 82 -17.03 -1.62 -6.47
CA GLY A 82 -16.73 -1.24 -5.09
C GLY A 82 -16.36 0.24 -4.94
N LEU A 83 -15.58 0.81 -5.86
CA LEU A 83 -15.25 2.24 -5.85
C LEU A 83 -16.51 3.12 -6.02
N LEU A 84 -17.44 2.74 -6.88
CA LEU A 84 -18.72 3.45 -7.00
C LEU A 84 -19.51 3.47 -5.68
N VAL A 85 -19.56 2.34 -4.98
CA VAL A 85 -20.21 2.25 -3.66
C VAL A 85 -19.49 3.13 -2.63
N ILE A 86 -18.16 3.15 -2.63
CA ILE A 86 -17.36 3.97 -1.71
C ILE A 86 -17.66 5.46 -1.86
N VAL A 87 -17.90 5.96 -3.06
CA VAL A 87 -18.25 7.38 -3.30
C VAL A 87 -19.46 7.80 -2.44
N PHE A 88 -20.46 6.93 -2.29
CA PHE A 88 -21.65 7.22 -1.48
C PHE A 88 -21.43 7.00 0.03
N VAL A 89 -20.54 6.08 0.40
CA VAL A 89 -20.29 5.70 1.80
C VAL A 89 -19.26 6.61 2.46
N ALA A 90 -18.22 7.03 1.71
CA ALA A 90 -17.08 7.79 2.25
C ALA A 90 -17.47 9.08 2.99
N PRO A 91 -18.41 9.92 2.49
CA PRO A 91 -18.80 11.13 3.22
C PRO A 91 -19.44 10.83 4.57
N ARG A 92 -20.19 9.71 4.66
CA ARG A 92 -20.78 9.25 5.92
C ARG A 92 -19.72 8.72 6.88
N ALA A 93 -18.83 7.85 6.40
CA ALA A 93 -17.72 7.31 7.19
C ALA A 93 -16.82 8.41 7.76
N ARG A 94 -16.54 9.47 6.97
CA ARG A 94 -15.73 10.60 7.42
C ARG A 94 -16.35 11.37 8.60
N LYS A 95 -17.67 11.41 8.74
CA LYS A 95 -18.34 12.08 9.86
C LYS A 95 -18.04 11.44 11.21
N PHE A 96 -17.72 10.15 11.25
CA PHE A 96 -17.35 9.46 12.48
C PHE A 96 -15.95 9.83 12.98
N ALA A 97 -15.12 10.47 12.16
CA ALA A 97 -13.78 10.96 12.49
C ALA A 97 -12.81 9.93 13.08
N GLN A 98 -13.06 8.63 12.89
CA GLN A 98 -12.22 7.54 13.38
C GLN A 98 -10.94 7.38 12.54
N PHE A 99 -9.91 6.74 13.09
CA PHE A 99 -8.63 6.50 12.42
C PHE A 99 -8.65 5.24 11.57
N THR A 100 -9.37 4.21 12.00
CA THR A 100 -9.40 2.90 11.34
C THR A 100 -10.82 2.39 11.14
N ILE A 101 -10.99 1.43 10.23
CA ILE A 101 -12.28 0.75 10.02
C ILE A 101 -12.71 -0.04 11.29
N PRO A 102 -11.83 -0.75 12.01
CA PRO A 102 -12.21 -1.34 13.31
C PRO A 102 -12.77 -0.34 14.31
N ASP A 103 -12.22 0.87 14.40
CA ASP A 103 -12.73 1.91 15.30
C ASP A 103 -14.15 2.34 14.88
N LEU A 104 -14.41 2.41 13.57
CA LEU A 104 -15.74 2.69 13.04
C LEU A 104 -16.75 1.58 13.41
N LEU A 105 -16.32 0.31 13.33
CA LEU A 105 -17.16 -0.83 13.70
C LEU A 105 -17.44 -0.86 15.22
N GLU A 106 -16.48 -0.46 16.04
CA GLU A 106 -16.69 -0.31 17.50
C GLU A 106 -17.79 0.70 17.81
N THR A 107 -17.74 1.87 17.16
CA THR A 107 -18.75 2.92 17.38
C THR A 107 -20.15 2.51 16.94
N ARG A 108 -20.25 1.62 15.94
CA ARG A 108 -21.54 1.17 15.40
C ARG A 108 -22.10 -0.05 16.14
N TYR A 109 -21.22 -0.96 16.59
CA TYR A 109 -21.60 -2.24 17.18
C TYR A 109 -21.08 -2.37 18.63
N ASN A 110 -19.86 -2.87 18.79
CA ASN A 110 -19.23 -3.10 20.11
C ASN A 110 -17.72 -3.39 19.96
N THR A 111 -17.05 -3.52 21.11
CA THR A 111 -15.61 -3.82 21.17
C THR A 111 -15.25 -5.19 20.58
N THR A 112 -16.15 -6.18 20.65
CA THR A 112 -15.93 -7.48 20.02
C THR A 112 -15.81 -7.35 18.50
N ALA A 113 -16.67 -6.56 17.86
CA ALA A 113 -16.62 -6.28 16.44
C ALA A 113 -15.30 -5.59 16.03
N ARG A 114 -14.79 -4.66 16.87
CA ARG A 114 -13.46 -4.06 16.68
C ARG A 114 -12.35 -5.10 16.69
N VAL A 115 -12.31 -5.96 17.71
CA VAL A 115 -11.27 -6.99 17.86
C VAL A 115 -11.28 -7.96 16.67
N LEU A 116 -12.45 -8.50 16.32
CA LEU A 116 -12.58 -9.43 15.20
C LEU A 116 -12.17 -8.79 13.87
N SER A 117 -12.60 -7.57 13.60
CA SER A 117 -12.22 -6.86 12.38
C SER A 117 -10.72 -6.52 12.34
N THR A 118 -10.12 -6.18 13.49
CA THR A 118 -8.67 -5.95 13.59
C THR A 118 -7.90 -7.20 13.24
N ILE A 119 -8.29 -8.36 13.80
CA ILE A 119 -7.66 -9.66 13.50
C ILE A 119 -7.79 -9.97 11.99
N ALA A 120 -8.99 -9.84 11.43
CA ALA A 120 -9.23 -10.10 10.02
C ALA A 120 -8.37 -9.21 9.10
N ILE A 121 -8.27 -7.92 9.42
CA ILE A 121 -7.44 -6.95 8.68
C ILE A 121 -5.95 -7.31 8.79
N LEU A 122 -5.45 -7.65 9.98
CA LEU A 122 -4.06 -8.05 10.16
C LEU A 122 -3.71 -9.27 9.31
N PHE A 123 -4.55 -10.32 9.30
CA PHE A 123 -4.33 -11.49 8.45
C PHE A 123 -4.34 -11.13 6.96
N ALA A 124 -5.34 -10.38 6.51
CA ALA A 124 -5.47 -9.98 5.11
C ALA A 124 -4.27 -9.16 4.63
N TYR A 125 -3.89 -8.13 5.37
CA TYR A 125 -2.77 -7.27 4.98
C TYR A 125 -1.41 -7.95 5.11
N THR A 126 -1.23 -8.86 6.07
CA THR A 126 -0.01 -9.68 6.15
C THR A 126 0.13 -10.55 4.89
N ALA A 127 -0.93 -11.18 4.43
CA ALA A 127 -0.91 -11.97 3.20
C ALA A 127 -0.60 -11.11 1.96
N ILE A 128 -1.25 -9.95 1.83
CA ILE A 128 -1.02 -9.01 0.73
C ILE A 128 0.42 -8.52 0.74
N THR A 129 0.95 -8.12 1.90
CA THR A 129 2.32 -7.60 2.05
C THR A 129 3.37 -8.66 1.74
N SER A 130 3.15 -9.90 2.17
CA SER A 130 4.04 -11.03 1.86
C SER A 130 4.16 -11.26 0.34
N TYR A 131 3.07 -11.10 -0.38
CA TYR A 131 3.08 -11.20 -1.85
C TYR A 131 3.86 -10.04 -2.50
N GLN A 132 3.77 -8.83 -1.95
CA GLN A 132 4.54 -7.67 -2.43
C GLN A 132 6.05 -7.87 -2.21
N PHE A 133 6.46 -8.42 -1.07
CA PHE A 133 7.86 -8.72 -0.81
C PHE A 133 8.42 -9.73 -1.81
N ARG A 134 7.62 -10.71 -2.20
CA ARG A 134 8.00 -11.69 -3.22
C ARG A 134 8.25 -11.01 -4.57
N GLY A 135 7.33 -10.16 -5.02
CA GLY A 135 7.51 -9.40 -6.26
C GLY A 135 8.73 -8.47 -6.22
N GLY A 136 9.00 -7.83 -5.07
CA GLY A 136 10.22 -7.05 -4.87
C GLY A 136 11.50 -7.90 -4.97
N GLY A 137 11.48 -9.13 -4.44
CA GLY A 137 12.57 -10.10 -4.59
C GLY A 137 12.83 -10.49 -6.04
N ASP A 138 11.77 -10.70 -6.83
CA ASP A 138 11.88 -10.99 -8.27
C ASP A 138 12.51 -9.82 -9.03
N ILE A 139 12.18 -8.57 -8.70
CA ILE A 139 12.79 -7.36 -9.29
C ILE A 139 14.29 -7.29 -8.95
N LEU A 140 14.68 -7.55 -7.70
CA LEU A 140 16.10 -7.57 -7.31
C LEU A 140 16.87 -8.70 -8.01
N HIS A 141 16.25 -9.85 -8.21
CA HIS A 141 16.82 -10.94 -8.98
C HIS A 141 17.09 -10.53 -10.43
N LEU A 142 16.13 -9.90 -11.09
CA LEU A 142 16.26 -9.42 -12.47
C LEU A 142 17.29 -8.30 -12.61
N ALA A 143 17.36 -7.38 -11.65
CA ALA A 143 18.23 -6.21 -11.73
C ALA A 143 19.69 -6.51 -11.34
N TYR A 144 19.90 -7.35 -10.33
CA TYR A 144 21.22 -7.58 -9.71
C TYR A 144 21.65 -9.04 -9.70
N GLY A 145 20.81 -10.00 -10.11
CA GLY A 145 21.10 -11.43 -10.04
C GLY A 145 21.10 -12.01 -8.61
N ILE A 146 20.57 -11.28 -7.63
CA ILE A 146 20.46 -11.72 -6.24
C ILE A 146 19.45 -12.88 -6.15
N ASP A 147 19.69 -13.88 -5.30
CA ASP A 147 18.72 -14.94 -5.05
C ASP A 147 17.36 -14.35 -4.62
N ARG A 148 16.26 -14.92 -5.15
CA ARG A 148 14.90 -14.38 -4.93
C ARG A 148 14.52 -14.31 -3.46
N ASN A 149 14.87 -15.32 -2.67
CA ASN A 149 14.55 -15.34 -1.25
C ASN A 149 15.35 -14.29 -0.49
N VAL A 150 16.65 -14.15 -0.81
CA VAL A 150 17.48 -13.10 -0.23
C VAL A 150 16.95 -11.72 -0.61
N GLY A 151 16.58 -11.52 -1.87
CA GLY A 151 15.96 -10.29 -2.35
C GLY A 151 14.65 -9.96 -1.59
N MET A 152 13.82 -10.96 -1.36
CA MET A 152 12.58 -10.80 -0.58
C MET A 152 12.86 -10.31 0.85
N TYR A 153 13.84 -10.88 1.55
CA TYR A 153 14.21 -10.44 2.90
C TYR A 153 14.81 -9.03 2.93
N ILE A 154 15.61 -8.67 1.93
CA ILE A 154 16.16 -7.32 1.79
C ILE A 154 15.02 -6.31 1.63
N ILE A 155 14.07 -6.57 0.73
CA ILE A 155 12.91 -5.70 0.51
C ILE A 155 12.04 -5.62 1.77
N ALA A 156 11.76 -6.75 2.43
CA ALA A 156 10.99 -6.77 3.65
C ALA A 156 11.64 -5.92 4.75
N GLY A 157 12.93 -6.10 5.00
CA GLY A 157 13.69 -5.31 5.97
C GLY A 157 13.67 -3.81 5.64
N PHE A 158 13.91 -3.45 4.39
CA PHE A 158 13.86 -2.07 3.92
C PHE A 158 12.48 -1.44 4.14
N VAL A 159 11.41 -2.11 3.71
CA VAL A 159 10.04 -1.61 3.82
C VAL A 159 9.60 -1.48 5.27
N ILE A 160 9.93 -2.45 6.13
CA ILE A 160 9.58 -2.40 7.56
C ILE A 160 10.25 -1.20 8.23
N ILE A 161 11.56 -1.03 8.05
CA ILE A 161 12.32 0.09 8.61
C ILE A 161 11.79 1.42 8.06
N PHE A 162 11.63 1.49 6.73
CA PHE A 162 11.11 2.66 6.05
C PHE A 162 9.73 3.08 6.57
N THR A 163 8.78 2.15 6.65
CA THR A 163 7.40 2.43 7.08
C THR A 163 7.35 2.80 8.56
N ALA A 164 8.12 2.13 9.41
CA ALA A 164 8.19 2.43 10.84
C ALA A 164 8.68 3.85 11.12
N ILE A 165 9.63 4.33 10.31
CA ILE A 165 10.18 5.67 10.46
C ILE A 165 9.29 6.73 9.79
N ALA A 166 8.81 6.45 8.59
CA ALA A 166 8.24 7.44 7.69
C ALA A 166 6.80 7.89 8.02
N GLY A 167 5.97 6.98 8.56
CA GLY A 167 4.55 7.25 8.79
C GLY A 167 3.74 7.49 7.50
N MET A 168 2.43 7.73 7.66
CA MET A 168 1.49 7.85 6.53
C MET A 168 1.79 9.05 5.61
N ALA A 169 2.22 10.18 6.18
CA ALA A 169 2.52 11.37 5.37
C ALA A 169 3.62 11.09 4.35
N SER A 170 4.72 10.46 4.78
CA SER A 170 5.83 10.14 3.89
C SER A 170 5.44 9.11 2.83
N VAL A 171 4.69 8.08 3.22
CA VAL A 171 4.22 7.05 2.27
C VAL A 171 3.26 7.62 1.24
N ALA A 172 2.41 8.59 1.60
CA ALA A 172 1.43 9.18 0.69
C ALA A 172 2.07 10.09 -0.39
N TYR A 173 3.23 10.68 -0.12
CA TYR A 173 3.94 11.53 -1.09
C TYR A 173 4.91 10.74 -1.98
N LEU A 174 5.03 9.44 -1.79
CA LEU A 174 5.82 8.51 -2.62
C LEU A 174 4.98 7.84 -3.68
#